data_3f1da6463e18417ea1216148085e9d79
#
_entry.id   3f1da6463e18417ea1216148085e9d79
#
_cell.length_a   1.000
_cell.length_b   1.000
_cell.length_c   1.000
_cell.angle_alpha   90.00
_cell.angle_beta   90.00
_cell.angle_gamma   90.00
#
_symmetry.space_group_name_H-M   'P 1'
#
loop_
_entity.id
_entity.type
_entity.pdbx_description
1 polymer ?
#
loop_
_entity_poly.entity_id
_entity_poly.type
_entity_poly.pdbx_seq_one_letter_code
_entity_poly.pdbx_strand_id
1 'polypeptide(L)'
;RKEEAKTHASRGFNANVGESDIIVLVYLIAEYLGSLFPGNPVINAGLFRVTRNTDGEIEEDEADDLLEAVKDLVEQRRFGDVVRLEIAHGTAKELSAFLTERLGMQPFQIYRVKGPLAFAELMALYGVDRPGLKESPFYGHTPSVFQEGDIYAHIQSRDIFLFHPYDSFTP
;
A
#
# COMPACT_ATOMS: atom_id res chain seq x y z
N ARG A 1 14.24 20.95 -23.76
CA ARG A 1 13.77 20.84 -22.34
C ARG A 1 12.33 20.32 -22.18
N LYS A 2 11.47 20.45 -23.20
CA LYS A 2 10.10 19.86 -23.17
C LYS A 2 10.06 18.38 -23.60
N GLU A 3 11.07 17.90 -24.32
CA GLU A 3 11.16 16.51 -24.81
C GLU A 3 11.68 15.53 -23.74
N GLU A 4 12.57 15.96 -22.85
CA GLU A 4 13.10 15.08 -21.79
C GLU A 4 12.07 14.71 -20.70
N ALA A 5 11.09 15.59 -20.44
CA ALA A 5 10.00 15.28 -19.50
C ALA A 5 9.02 14.23 -20.04
N LYS A 6 8.85 14.15 -21.37
CA LYS A 6 7.98 13.14 -22.01
C LYS A 6 8.55 11.73 -21.97
N THR A 7 9.87 11.56 -21.88
CA THR A 7 10.53 10.26 -22.00
C THR A 7 10.44 9.42 -20.71
N HIS A 8 10.17 10.02 -19.57
CA HIS A 8 10.04 9.28 -18.29
C HIS A 8 8.61 8.87 -17.94
N ALA A 9 7.59 9.56 -18.45
CA ALA A 9 6.19 9.20 -18.21
C ALA A 9 5.72 8.03 -19.13
N SER A 10 6.36 7.83 -20.29
CA SER A 10 5.94 6.84 -21.29
C SER A 10 6.51 5.43 -21.09
N ARG A 11 7.30 5.16 -20.06
CA ARG A 11 7.64 3.79 -19.62
C ARG A 11 6.64 3.24 -18.62
N GLY A 12 5.39 3.67 -18.71
CA GLY A 12 4.27 3.04 -18.07
C GLY A 12 4.14 1.59 -18.57
N PHE A 13 3.85 0.73 -17.67
CA PHE A 13 3.52 -0.67 -17.83
C PHE A 13 2.61 -0.89 -19.06
N ASN A 14 3.20 -1.11 -20.22
CA ASN A 14 2.49 -1.57 -21.41
C ASN A 14 2.40 -3.10 -21.31
N ALA A 15 1.60 -3.58 -20.40
CA ALA A 15 1.14 -4.95 -20.43
C ALA A 15 -0.01 -4.96 -21.47
N ASN A 16 0.27 -5.46 -22.67
CA ASN A 16 -0.76 -5.85 -23.61
C ASN A 16 -1.58 -6.98 -22.97
N VAL A 17 -2.54 -6.64 -22.14
CA VAL A 17 -3.42 -7.55 -21.44
C VAL A 17 -4.77 -7.54 -22.16
N GLY A 18 -4.80 -8.09 -23.38
CA GLY A 18 -6.01 -8.11 -24.19
C GLY A 18 -6.49 -6.69 -24.57
N GLU A 19 -7.79 -6.46 -24.58
CA GLU A 19 -8.39 -5.17 -24.98
C GLU A 19 -8.40 -4.09 -23.85
N SER A 20 -7.73 -4.31 -22.73
CA SER A 20 -7.78 -3.42 -21.56
C SER A 20 -6.37 -2.96 -21.16
N ASP A 21 -6.15 -1.66 -21.18
CA ASP A 21 -4.96 -1.01 -20.63
C ASP A 21 -5.22 -0.56 -19.19
N ILE A 22 -4.25 -0.77 -18.31
CA ILE A 22 -4.33 -0.34 -16.91
C ILE A 22 -3.34 0.79 -16.70
N ILE A 23 -3.86 1.93 -16.24
CA ILE A 23 -3.06 3.12 -15.93
C ILE A 23 -3.17 3.42 -14.44
N VAL A 24 -2.02 3.63 -13.81
CA VAL A 24 -1.98 4.09 -12.42
C VAL A 24 -2.43 5.55 -12.35
N LEU A 25 -3.52 5.82 -11.65
CA LEU A 25 -4.23 7.11 -11.63
C LEU A 25 -3.30 8.30 -11.31
N VAL A 26 -2.34 8.15 -10.43
CA VAL A 26 -1.43 9.25 -10.04
C VAL A 26 -0.56 9.72 -11.22
N TYR A 27 -0.18 8.84 -12.14
CA TYR A 27 0.55 9.24 -13.36
C TYR A 27 -0.35 9.95 -14.36
N LEU A 28 -1.61 9.51 -14.48
CA LEU A 28 -2.60 10.20 -15.29
C LEU A 28 -2.83 11.62 -14.77
N ILE A 29 -3.00 11.80 -13.47
CA ILE A 29 -3.14 13.12 -12.84
C ILE A 29 -1.90 13.98 -13.11
N ALA A 30 -0.70 13.41 -12.98
CA ALA A 30 0.56 14.14 -13.22
C ALA A 30 0.68 14.65 -14.67
N GLU A 31 0.22 13.87 -15.64
CA GLU A 31 0.23 14.27 -17.07
C GLU A 31 -0.76 15.43 -17.34
N TYR A 32 -1.90 15.45 -16.65
CA TYR A 32 -2.97 16.44 -16.85
C TYR A 32 -2.99 17.57 -15.82
N LEU A 33 -1.90 17.75 -15.03
CA LEU A 33 -1.85 18.81 -14.00
C LEU A 33 -2.17 20.20 -14.54
N GLY A 34 -1.70 20.53 -15.76
CA GLY A 34 -1.98 21.82 -16.38
C GLY A 34 -3.47 22.11 -16.57
N SER A 35 -4.29 21.07 -16.72
CA SER A 35 -5.74 21.21 -16.87
C SER A 35 -6.45 21.48 -15.54
N LEU A 36 -5.81 21.10 -14.42
CA LEU A 36 -6.34 21.34 -13.08
C LEU A 36 -6.08 22.78 -12.60
N PHE A 37 -5.12 23.47 -13.22
CA PHE A 37 -4.71 24.84 -12.84
C PHE A 37 -4.78 25.78 -14.07
N PRO A 38 -5.96 26.02 -14.64
CA PRO A 38 -6.08 26.86 -15.83
C PRO A 38 -5.58 28.29 -15.53
N GLY A 39 -4.77 28.82 -16.45
CA GLY A 39 -4.18 30.16 -16.31
C GLY A 39 -2.91 30.23 -15.45
N ASN A 40 -2.51 29.15 -14.78
CA ASN A 40 -1.29 29.10 -14.00
C ASN A 40 -0.32 28.07 -14.58
N PRO A 41 0.91 28.44 -14.93
CA PRO A 41 1.89 27.49 -15.42
C PRO A 41 2.36 26.57 -14.28
N VAL A 42 2.32 25.25 -14.50
CA VAL A 42 2.95 24.29 -13.60
C VAL A 42 4.48 24.35 -13.79
N ILE A 43 5.19 24.85 -12.80
CA ILE A 43 6.66 25.02 -12.87
C ILE A 43 7.34 23.69 -12.51
N ASN A 44 6.91 23.03 -11.43
CA ASN A 44 7.46 21.78 -10.96
C ASN A 44 6.32 20.88 -10.45
N ALA A 45 6.47 19.59 -10.65
CA ALA A 45 5.61 18.56 -10.09
C ALA A 45 6.47 17.37 -9.63
N GLY A 46 6.02 16.67 -8.61
CA GLY A 46 6.72 15.49 -8.12
C GLY A 46 5.75 14.58 -7.37
N LEU A 47 5.92 13.28 -7.57
CA LEU A 47 5.16 12.29 -6.84
C LEU A 47 5.85 11.98 -5.51
N PHE A 48 5.05 11.87 -4.47
CA PHE A 48 5.54 11.44 -3.17
C PHE A 48 4.47 10.60 -2.48
N ARG A 49 4.92 9.80 -1.51
CA ARG A 49 4.06 9.02 -0.63
C ARG A 49 4.48 9.21 0.82
N VAL A 50 3.49 9.37 1.66
CA VAL A 50 3.67 9.51 3.11
C VAL A 50 3.14 8.27 3.79
N THR A 51 3.93 7.68 4.69
CA THR A 51 3.44 6.68 5.64
C THR A 51 3.36 7.34 7.01
N ARG A 52 2.21 7.19 7.65
CA ARG A 52 1.96 7.71 8.99
C ARG A 52 1.97 6.58 10.01
N ASN A 53 2.37 6.90 11.22
CA ASN A 53 2.21 5.98 12.34
C ASN A 53 0.71 5.74 12.58
N THR A 54 0.36 4.48 12.80
CA THR A 54 -1.03 4.07 13.10
C THR A 54 -1.16 3.52 14.52
N ASP A 55 -0.06 3.50 15.27
CA ASP A 55 -0.06 3.06 16.66
C ASP A 55 -0.63 4.19 17.53
N GLY A 56 -1.94 4.18 17.72
CA GLY A 56 -2.59 4.93 18.78
C GLY A 56 -2.58 4.06 20.02
N GLU A 57 -2.01 4.53 21.12
CA GLU A 57 -2.20 3.91 22.42
C GLU A 57 -3.67 4.14 22.83
N ILE A 58 -4.38 3.04 23.10
CA ILE A 58 -5.68 3.09 23.77
C ILE A 58 -5.34 3.08 25.25
N GLU A 59 -5.58 4.18 25.94
CA GLU A 59 -5.63 4.19 27.39
C GLU A 59 -6.95 3.50 27.80
N GLU A 60 -6.88 2.16 27.94
CA GLU A 60 -8.05 1.32 28.23
C GLU A 60 -8.71 1.67 29.58
N ASP A 61 -7.97 2.31 30.48
CA ASP A 61 -8.43 2.64 31.83
C ASP A 61 -9.37 3.86 31.90
N GLU A 62 -9.49 4.68 30.84
CA GLU A 62 -10.32 5.89 30.82
C GLU A 62 -11.52 5.82 29.85
N ALA A 63 -11.69 4.73 29.10
CA ALA A 63 -12.74 4.64 28.11
C ALA A 63 -14.03 4.04 28.70
N ASP A 64 -14.96 4.89 29.13
CA ASP A 64 -16.34 4.51 29.49
C ASP A 64 -17.11 3.89 28.30
N ASP A 65 -16.69 4.15 27.06
CA ASP A 65 -17.25 3.58 25.83
C ASP A 65 -16.14 3.15 24.85
N LEU A 66 -15.90 1.85 24.77
CA LEU A 66 -14.94 1.23 23.85
C LEU A 66 -15.22 1.61 22.38
N LEU A 67 -16.49 1.81 22.00
CA LEU A 67 -16.85 2.17 20.63
C LEU A 67 -16.41 3.59 20.27
N GLU A 68 -16.50 4.52 21.22
CA GLU A 68 -16.07 5.90 21.05
C GLU A 68 -14.55 5.98 21.01
N ALA A 69 -13.86 5.27 21.91
CA ALA A 69 -12.39 5.14 21.88
C ALA A 69 -11.86 4.57 20.56
N VAL A 70 -12.51 3.56 19.98
CA VAL A 70 -12.16 3.00 18.67
C VAL A 70 -12.42 3.99 17.54
N LYS A 71 -13.50 4.80 17.58
CA LYS A 71 -13.75 5.84 16.58
C LYS A 71 -12.67 6.92 16.63
N ASP A 72 -12.33 7.38 17.81
CA ASP A 72 -11.28 8.39 18.01
C ASP A 72 -9.92 7.88 17.52
N LEU A 73 -9.60 6.64 17.79
CA LEU A 73 -8.38 5.99 17.29
C LEU A 73 -8.36 5.93 15.75
N VAL A 74 -9.48 5.63 15.11
CA VAL A 74 -9.58 5.61 13.63
C VAL A 74 -9.41 7.02 13.06
N GLU A 75 -9.91 8.06 13.74
CA GLU A 75 -9.68 9.45 13.34
C GLU A 75 -8.23 9.89 13.57
N GLN A 76 -7.63 9.55 14.70
CA GLN A 76 -6.22 9.83 15.02
C GLN A 76 -5.26 9.18 14.03
N ARG A 77 -5.57 8.01 13.47
CA ARG A 77 -4.79 7.37 12.39
C ARG A 77 -4.56 8.26 11.18
N ARG A 78 -5.50 9.16 10.86
CA ARG A 78 -5.35 10.11 9.75
C ARG A 78 -4.34 11.22 10.06
N PHE A 79 -4.09 11.51 11.32
CA PHE A 79 -3.26 12.61 11.79
C PHE A 79 -1.95 12.14 12.47
N GLY A 80 -1.72 10.83 12.54
CA GLY A 80 -0.49 10.28 13.10
C GLY A 80 0.78 10.85 12.45
N ASP A 81 1.87 10.87 13.20
CA ASP A 81 3.15 11.38 12.76
C ASP A 81 3.63 10.71 11.47
N VAL A 82 4.24 11.48 10.61
CA VAL A 82 4.86 10.94 9.40
C VAL A 82 6.14 10.22 9.78
N VAL A 83 6.17 8.90 9.52
CA VAL A 83 7.32 8.06 9.83
C VAL A 83 8.16 7.71 8.61
N ARG A 84 7.61 7.88 7.40
CA ARG A 84 8.31 7.60 6.14
C ARG A 84 7.84 8.50 5.02
N LEU A 85 8.78 9.05 4.27
CA LEU A 85 8.54 9.85 3.07
C LEU A 85 9.24 9.20 1.88
N GLU A 86 8.47 8.75 0.90
CA GLU A 86 8.96 8.26 -0.38
C GLU A 86 8.79 9.38 -1.42
N ILE A 87 9.86 9.71 -2.14
CA ILE A 87 9.87 10.75 -3.16
C ILE A 87 10.30 10.11 -4.48
N ALA A 88 9.56 10.33 -5.55
CA ALA A 88 9.92 9.85 -6.88
C ALA A 88 11.29 10.41 -7.30
N HIS A 89 12.12 9.54 -7.88
CA HIS A 89 13.41 9.96 -8.42
C HIS A 89 13.20 11.01 -9.53
N GLY A 90 13.99 12.08 -9.50
CA GLY A 90 13.85 13.18 -10.45
C GLY A 90 12.96 14.32 -9.98
N THR A 91 12.29 14.19 -8.83
CA THR A 91 11.60 15.32 -8.17
C THR A 91 12.60 16.44 -7.89
N ALA A 92 12.22 17.69 -8.22
CA ALA A 92 13.05 18.86 -8.02
C ALA A 92 13.52 18.98 -6.56
N LYS A 93 14.77 19.44 -6.38
CA LYS A 93 15.38 19.53 -5.04
C LYS A 93 14.61 20.47 -4.12
N GLU A 94 14.10 21.56 -4.67
CA GLU A 94 13.33 22.56 -3.95
C GLU A 94 12.02 21.96 -3.41
N LEU A 95 11.33 21.19 -4.22
CA LEU A 95 10.09 20.50 -3.81
C LEU A 95 10.38 19.41 -2.76
N SER A 96 11.46 18.65 -2.94
CA SER A 96 11.90 17.67 -1.96
C SER A 96 12.25 18.32 -0.61
N ALA A 97 12.98 19.45 -0.63
CA ALA A 97 13.36 20.18 0.59
C ALA A 97 12.12 20.73 1.30
N PHE A 98 11.19 21.32 0.54
CA PHE A 98 9.92 21.81 1.08
C PHE A 98 9.13 20.69 1.79
N LEU A 99 8.99 19.52 1.17
CA LEU A 99 8.29 18.39 1.78
C LEU A 99 8.98 17.91 3.05
N THR A 100 10.32 17.78 3.01
CA THR A 100 11.13 17.33 4.14
C THR A 100 10.96 18.26 5.34
N GLU A 101 11.06 19.58 5.12
CA GLU A 101 10.91 20.60 6.14
C GLU A 101 9.49 20.64 6.73
N ARG A 102 8.47 20.66 5.85
CA ARG A 102 7.07 20.74 6.27
C ARG A 102 6.57 19.52 7.03
N LEU A 103 7.13 18.36 6.74
CA LEU A 103 6.78 17.11 7.40
C LEU A 103 7.72 16.77 8.58
N GLY A 104 8.72 17.60 8.86
CA GLY A 104 9.67 17.41 9.96
C GLY A 104 10.54 16.15 9.81
N MET A 105 10.84 15.74 8.56
CA MET A 105 11.45 14.43 8.28
C MET A 105 12.96 14.42 8.54
N GLN A 106 13.42 13.37 9.19
CA GLN A 106 14.84 13.09 9.35
C GLN A 106 15.40 12.38 8.10
N PRO A 107 16.70 12.53 7.78
CA PRO A 107 17.30 11.94 6.56
C PRO A 107 17.06 10.43 6.40
N PHE A 108 17.05 9.67 7.48
CA PHE A 108 16.84 8.21 7.46
C PHE A 108 15.39 7.80 7.17
N GLN A 109 14.44 8.73 7.24
CA GLN A 109 13.03 8.51 6.94
C GLN A 109 12.68 8.82 5.48
N ILE A 110 13.63 9.33 4.69
CA ILE A 110 13.41 9.81 3.32
C ILE A 110 13.97 8.81 2.32
N TYR A 111 13.13 8.32 1.43
CA TYR A 111 13.47 7.34 0.42
C TYR A 111 13.26 7.90 -0.99
N ARG A 112 14.31 7.90 -1.81
CA ARG A 112 14.21 8.26 -3.22
C ARG A 112 13.99 7.01 -4.06
N VAL A 113 12.80 6.90 -4.66
CA VAL A 113 12.34 5.70 -5.35
C VAL A 113 12.49 5.87 -6.86
N LYS A 114 13.17 4.92 -7.50
CA LYS A 114 13.23 4.79 -8.95
C LYS A 114 12.13 3.83 -9.39
N GLY A 115 11.02 4.35 -9.88
CA GLY A 115 9.87 3.57 -10.29
C GLY A 115 8.58 4.00 -9.61
N PRO A 116 7.53 3.19 -9.72
CA PRO A 116 6.25 3.50 -9.11
C PRO A 116 6.34 3.57 -7.58
N LEU A 117 5.64 4.54 -7.01
CA LEU A 117 5.39 4.58 -5.57
C LEU A 117 4.22 3.66 -5.21
N ALA A 118 4.10 3.30 -3.92
CA ALA A 118 2.97 2.55 -3.40
C ALA A 118 2.76 1.17 -4.08
N PHE A 119 3.83 0.38 -4.22
CA PHE A 119 3.77 -0.95 -4.85
C PHE A 119 2.69 -1.88 -4.27
N ALA A 120 2.35 -1.74 -3.00
CA ALA A 120 1.30 -2.54 -2.37
C ALA A 120 -0.08 -2.36 -3.06
N GLU A 121 -0.34 -1.20 -3.64
CA GLU A 121 -1.58 -0.92 -4.36
C GLU A 121 -1.70 -1.73 -5.67
N LEU A 122 -0.57 -2.20 -6.23
CA LEU A 122 -0.57 -3.07 -7.40
C LEU A 122 -1.23 -4.43 -7.12
N MET A 123 -1.40 -4.81 -5.86
CA MET A 123 -2.18 -6.00 -5.49
C MET A 123 -3.63 -5.94 -6.00
N ALA A 124 -4.17 -4.73 -6.24
CA ALA A 124 -5.49 -4.57 -6.88
C ALA A 124 -5.55 -5.20 -8.28
N LEU A 125 -4.42 -5.32 -8.98
CA LEU A 125 -4.34 -6.00 -10.28
C LEU A 125 -4.70 -7.49 -10.17
N TYR A 126 -4.49 -8.09 -9.01
CA TYR A 126 -4.88 -9.48 -8.78
C TYR A 126 -6.41 -9.68 -8.86
N GLY A 127 -7.20 -8.62 -8.60
CA GLY A 127 -8.66 -8.63 -8.76
C GLY A 127 -9.13 -8.68 -10.21
N VAL A 128 -8.27 -8.38 -11.20
CA VAL A 128 -8.65 -8.42 -12.62
C VAL A 128 -8.92 -9.87 -13.04
N ASP A 129 -10.03 -10.10 -13.76
CA ASP A 129 -10.40 -11.43 -14.25
C ASP A 129 -9.51 -11.85 -15.43
N ARG A 130 -8.40 -12.46 -15.12
CA ARG A 130 -7.41 -13.01 -16.07
C ARG A 130 -6.80 -14.28 -15.48
N PRO A 131 -7.56 -15.40 -15.46
CA PRO A 131 -7.11 -16.64 -14.81
C PRO A 131 -5.83 -17.20 -15.41
N GLY A 132 -5.59 -17.02 -16.70
CA GLY A 132 -4.36 -17.47 -17.37
C GLY A 132 -3.08 -16.71 -16.97
N LEU A 133 -3.19 -15.59 -16.24
CA LEU A 133 -2.07 -14.81 -15.70
C LEU A 133 -1.89 -15.01 -14.18
N LYS A 134 -2.66 -15.88 -13.57
CA LYS A 134 -2.63 -16.16 -12.13
C LYS A 134 -2.12 -17.57 -11.89
N GLU A 135 -1.36 -17.72 -10.82
CA GLU A 135 -1.04 -19.05 -10.31
C GLU A 135 -2.31 -19.74 -9.81
N SER A 136 -2.32 -21.08 -9.89
CA SER A 136 -3.40 -21.86 -9.32
C SER A 136 -3.49 -21.62 -7.81
N PRO A 137 -4.69 -21.50 -7.25
CA PRO A 137 -4.84 -21.37 -5.80
C PRO A 137 -4.15 -22.54 -5.08
N PHE A 138 -3.34 -22.19 -4.11
CA PHE A 138 -2.73 -23.18 -3.23
C PHE A 138 -3.67 -23.45 -2.05
N TYR A 139 -3.98 -24.72 -1.85
CA TYR A 139 -4.75 -25.19 -0.71
C TYR A 139 -3.84 -26.06 0.16
N GLY A 140 -3.68 -25.67 1.43
CA GLY A 140 -2.91 -26.46 2.38
C GLY A 140 -3.52 -27.88 2.56
N HIS A 141 -2.68 -28.83 2.92
CA HIS A 141 -3.13 -30.16 3.30
C HIS A 141 -3.86 -30.10 4.65
N THR A 142 -5.08 -30.64 4.73
CA THR A 142 -5.77 -30.81 6.01
C THR A 142 -5.31 -32.11 6.69
N PRO A 143 -4.62 -32.03 7.84
CA PRO A 143 -4.20 -33.22 8.58
C PRO A 143 -5.38 -34.13 8.93
N SER A 144 -5.19 -35.45 8.85
CA SER A 144 -6.26 -36.43 9.09
C SER A 144 -6.93 -36.29 10.46
N VAL A 145 -6.19 -35.78 11.44
CA VAL A 145 -6.70 -35.51 12.80
C VAL A 145 -7.84 -34.47 12.80
N PHE A 146 -7.97 -33.63 11.77
CA PHE A 146 -9.04 -32.65 11.65
C PHE A 146 -10.16 -33.09 10.71
N GLN A 147 -9.98 -34.20 9.98
CA GLN A 147 -10.98 -34.71 9.07
C GLN A 147 -12.05 -35.51 9.81
N GLU A 148 -11.72 -36.09 10.94
CA GLU A 148 -12.59 -36.92 11.76
C GLU A 148 -12.70 -36.38 13.16
N GLY A 149 -13.83 -35.73 13.48
CA GLY A 149 -14.15 -35.35 14.85
C GLY A 149 -14.04 -33.85 15.19
N ASP A 150 -14.13 -33.56 16.47
CA ASP A 150 -14.07 -32.24 17.03
C ASP A 150 -12.60 -31.78 17.20
N ILE A 151 -12.20 -30.73 16.49
CA ILE A 151 -10.86 -30.15 16.56
C ILE A 151 -10.48 -29.77 18.01
N TYR A 152 -11.43 -29.31 18.81
CA TYR A 152 -11.18 -28.93 20.19
C TYR A 152 -10.85 -30.14 21.06
N ALA A 153 -11.54 -31.28 20.85
CA ALA A 153 -11.24 -32.51 21.55
C ALA A 153 -9.82 -33.01 21.23
N HIS A 154 -9.38 -32.87 19.98
CA HIS A 154 -8.02 -33.24 19.61
C HIS A 154 -6.96 -32.33 20.24
N ILE A 155 -7.18 -31.00 20.24
CA ILE A 155 -6.26 -30.05 20.88
C ILE A 155 -6.19 -30.26 22.39
N GLN A 156 -7.31 -30.62 23.06
CA GLN A 156 -7.32 -30.94 24.47
C GLN A 156 -6.59 -32.24 24.81
N SER A 157 -6.54 -33.19 23.86
CA SER A 157 -5.90 -34.49 24.10
C SER A 157 -4.39 -34.49 23.90
N ARG A 158 -3.88 -33.62 23.01
CA ARG A 158 -2.45 -33.52 22.69
C ARG A 158 -2.13 -32.24 21.90
N ASP A 159 -0.85 -31.82 21.93
CA ASP A 159 -0.34 -30.78 21.08
C ASP A 159 -0.38 -31.22 19.60
N ILE A 160 -0.74 -30.28 18.71
CA ILE A 160 -0.78 -30.50 17.26
C ILE A 160 0.13 -29.47 16.61
N PHE A 161 1.12 -29.95 15.87
CA PHE A 161 2.00 -29.10 15.09
C PHE A 161 1.46 -28.93 13.66
N LEU A 162 1.38 -27.67 13.19
CA LEU A 162 0.96 -27.32 11.83
C LEU A 162 2.02 -26.44 11.19
N PHE A 163 2.37 -26.75 9.94
CA PHE A 163 3.34 -25.98 9.18
C PHE A 163 2.63 -25.11 8.13
N HIS A 164 2.26 -23.90 8.51
CA HIS A 164 1.60 -22.95 7.60
C HIS A 164 2.58 -22.43 6.52
N PRO A 165 2.10 -22.21 5.27
CA PRO A 165 0.73 -22.40 4.74
C PRO A 165 0.44 -23.81 4.21
N TYR A 166 1.35 -24.77 4.41
CA TYR A 166 1.27 -26.10 3.83
C TYR A 166 0.23 -27.00 4.52
N ASP A 167 0.07 -26.84 5.83
CA ASP A 167 -1.00 -27.47 6.58
C ASP A 167 -2.15 -26.50 6.81
N SER A 168 -3.38 -26.95 6.57
CA SER A 168 -4.59 -26.18 6.83
C SER A 168 -5.09 -26.41 8.25
N PHE A 169 -5.52 -25.32 8.88
CA PHE A 169 -6.21 -25.35 10.17
C PHE A 169 -7.72 -25.62 10.01
N THR A 170 -8.26 -25.37 8.82
CA THR A 170 -9.69 -25.60 8.52
C THR A 170 -9.89 -26.97 7.90
N PRO A 171 -10.86 -27.73 8.39
CA PRO A 171 -11.24 -29.03 7.79
C PRO A 171 -11.81 -28.87 6.39
#